data_b4cb6d1b3758e3e566f2855c13146959
#
_entry.id   b4cb6d1b3758e3e566f2855c13146959
#
_cell.length_a   1.000
_cell.length_b   1.000
_cell.length_c   1.000
_cell.angle_alpha   90.00
_cell.angle_beta   90.00
_cell.angle_gamma   90.00
#
_symmetry.space_group_name_H-M   'P 1'
#
loop_
_entity.id
_entity.type
_entity.pdbx_description
1 polymer ?
#
loop_
_entity_poly.entity_id
_entity_poly.type
_entity_poly.pdbx_seq_one_letter_code
_entity_poly.pdbx_strand_id
1 'polypeptide(L)'
;IKLCRNLADQYWDDDHAYMRKFTSETDFNVLHALRLTGKMAGLIRKYKGRFVTTAKCKKLLKQQGIAGIYLPLLKAYTTKLNWGFRDGYDEFNIIQHSFLFTLYLLQQFGSEWKPEQFYTERMIQAFPMIMQEVYPDDCAYREPDEIINSVYTTRSIERFALFFGLAETERVGKGLPSHRQIRKTPLLFELLHFHTCNERLN
;
A
#
# COMPACT_ATOMS: atom_id res chain seq x y z
N ILE A 1 5.76 -19.15 -12.14
CA ILE A 1 5.73 -19.70 -10.76
C ILE A 1 7.12 -19.63 -10.14
N LYS A 2 8.19 -20.17 -10.78
CA LYS A 2 9.56 -20.14 -10.24
C LYS A 2 10.05 -18.71 -9.93
N LEU A 3 9.81 -17.75 -10.86
CA LEU A 3 10.15 -16.34 -10.64
C LEU A 3 9.36 -15.74 -9.47
N CYS A 4 8.07 -16.08 -9.34
CA CYS A 4 7.24 -15.60 -8.23
C CYS A 4 7.78 -16.07 -6.88
N ARG A 5 8.21 -17.33 -6.78
CA ARG A 5 8.82 -17.87 -5.56
C ARG A 5 10.11 -17.14 -5.22
N ASN A 6 11.04 -17.04 -6.17
CA ASN A 6 12.32 -16.39 -5.94
C ASN A 6 12.16 -14.92 -5.50
N LEU A 7 11.17 -14.19 -6.05
CA LEU A 7 10.88 -12.82 -5.66
C LEU A 7 10.18 -12.75 -4.29
N ALA A 8 9.28 -13.69 -4.01
CA ALA A 8 8.61 -13.77 -2.73
C ALA A 8 9.59 -14.08 -1.59
N ASP A 9 10.53 -15.01 -1.81
CA ASP A 9 11.58 -15.35 -0.86
C ASP A 9 12.53 -14.17 -0.57
N GLN A 10 12.70 -13.25 -1.53
CA GLN A 10 13.47 -12.02 -1.34
C GLN A 10 12.67 -10.90 -0.67
N TYR A 11 11.34 -10.88 -0.84
CA TYR A 11 10.46 -9.82 -0.36
C TYR A 11 9.94 -10.09 1.05
N TRP A 12 9.72 -11.35 1.39
CA TRP A 12 9.24 -11.76 2.71
C TRP A 12 10.34 -12.46 3.49
N ASP A 13 10.82 -11.82 4.52
CA ASP A 13 11.64 -12.42 5.57
C ASP A 13 10.70 -13.08 6.60
N ASP A 14 10.17 -14.25 6.25
CA ASP A 14 9.09 -14.90 7.01
C ASP A 14 9.40 -16.39 7.21
N ASP A 15 9.44 -16.80 8.46
CA ASP A 15 9.61 -18.21 8.89
C ASP A 15 8.54 -19.15 8.30
N HIS A 16 7.45 -18.60 7.78
CA HIS A 16 6.33 -19.32 7.19
C HIS A 16 6.33 -19.31 5.64
N ALA A 17 7.37 -18.83 5.00
CA ALA A 17 7.48 -18.77 3.54
C ALA A 17 7.28 -20.16 2.88
N TYR A 18 7.68 -21.23 3.57
CA TYR A 18 7.53 -22.62 3.11
C TYR A 18 6.06 -23.09 3.01
N MET A 19 5.14 -22.49 3.74
CA MET A 19 3.71 -22.84 3.69
C MET A 19 2.98 -22.20 2.51
N ARG A 20 3.58 -21.25 1.83
CA ARG A 20 2.96 -20.53 0.71
C ARG A 20 3.09 -21.32 -0.59
N LYS A 21 1.97 -21.82 -1.08
CA LYS A 21 1.89 -22.49 -2.39
C LYS A 21 1.56 -21.44 -3.45
N PHE A 22 2.52 -21.17 -4.34
CA PHE A 22 2.28 -20.37 -5.53
C PHE A 22 1.87 -21.28 -6.68
N THR A 23 0.61 -21.23 -7.08
CA THR A 23 0.08 -21.91 -8.26
C THR A 23 -0.02 -20.95 -9.43
N SER A 24 -0.19 -19.66 -9.14
CA SER A 24 -0.30 -18.59 -10.12
C SER A 24 0.40 -17.31 -9.63
N GLU A 25 0.53 -16.32 -10.51
CA GLU A 25 1.04 -14.99 -10.16
C GLU A 25 0.13 -14.29 -9.14
N THR A 26 -1.17 -14.58 -9.18
CA THR A 26 -2.15 -13.94 -8.28
C THR A 26 -1.98 -14.35 -6.82
N ASP A 27 -1.24 -15.42 -6.56
CA ASP A 27 -0.91 -15.85 -5.20
C ASP A 27 0.21 -14.99 -4.60
N PHE A 28 0.92 -14.22 -5.43
CA PHE A 28 1.89 -13.22 -5.02
C PHE A 28 1.33 -11.81 -5.29
N ASN A 29 0.54 -11.29 -4.37
CA ASN A 29 -0.19 -10.03 -4.51
C ASN A 29 0.71 -8.84 -4.90
N VAL A 30 1.92 -8.75 -4.39
CA VAL A 30 2.88 -7.67 -4.69
C VAL A 30 3.23 -7.65 -6.17
N LEU A 31 3.60 -8.80 -6.75
CA LEU A 31 3.94 -8.91 -8.17
C LEU A 31 2.70 -8.68 -9.04
N HIS A 32 1.56 -9.21 -8.61
CA HIS A 32 0.30 -9.03 -9.31
C HIS A 32 -0.11 -7.55 -9.37
N ALA A 33 -0.06 -6.84 -8.23
CA ALA A 33 -0.33 -5.41 -8.15
C ALA A 33 0.66 -4.60 -9.02
N LEU A 34 1.96 -4.91 -8.96
CA LEU A 34 2.98 -4.27 -9.77
C LEU A 34 2.70 -4.44 -11.28
N ARG A 35 2.30 -5.64 -11.71
CA ARG A 35 1.95 -5.91 -13.10
C ARG A 35 0.70 -5.15 -13.55
N LEU A 36 -0.37 -5.14 -12.74
CA LEU A 36 -1.58 -4.39 -13.05
C LEU A 36 -1.28 -2.90 -13.15
N THR A 37 -0.61 -2.36 -12.16
CA THR A 37 -0.23 -0.94 -12.10
C THR A 37 0.70 -0.57 -13.25
N GLY A 38 1.70 -1.40 -13.55
CA GLY A 38 2.61 -1.20 -14.66
C GLY A 38 1.90 -1.16 -16.03
N LYS A 39 0.84 -1.98 -16.21
CA LYS A 39 -0.02 -1.94 -17.38
C LYS A 39 -0.84 -0.64 -17.41
N MET A 40 -1.46 -0.25 -16.30
CA MET A 40 -2.24 0.99 -16.17
C MET A 40 -1.39 2.25 -16.35
N ALA A 41 -0.13 2.22 -15.94
CA ALA A 41 0.86 3.28 -16.16
C ALA A 41 1.38 3.35 -17.60
N GLY A 42 1.06 2.35 -18.43
CA GLY A 42 1.57 2.21 -19.80
C GLY A 42 3.06 1.86 -19.88
N LEU A 43 3.62 1.26 -18.80
CA LEU A 43 5.03 0.86 -18.74
C LEU A 43 5.25 -0.54 -19.31
N ILE A 44 4.25 -1.41 -19.20
CA ILE A 44 4.26 -2.75 -19.77
C ILE A 44 3.01 -3.01 -20.60
N ARG A 45 3.11 -3.95 -21.53
CA ARG A 45 1.96 -4.44 -22.33
C ARG A 45 2.07 -5.93 -22.58
N LYS A 46 0.95 -6.59 -22.85
CA LYS A 46 0.92 -7.98 -23.31
C LYS A 46 1.17 -8.01 -24.81
N TYR A 47 2.14 -8.81 -25.25
CA TYR A 47 2.45 -9.03 -26.66
C TYR A 47 2.80 -10.50 -26.89
N LYS A 48 2.12 -11.16 -27.82
CA LYS A 48 2.29 -12.59 -28.11
C LYS A 48 2.32 -13.48 -26.85
N GLY A 49 1.36 -13.25 -25.94
CA GLY A 49 1.24 -14.02 -24.69
C GLY A 49 2.21 -13.63 -23.56
N ARG A 50 3.18 -12.74 -23.81
CA ARG A 50 4.21 -12.32 -22.83
C ARG A 50 4.03 -10.86 -22.43
N PHE A 51 4.45 -10.50 -21.23
CA PHE A 51 4.57 -9.11 -20.82
C PHE A 51 5.92 -8.55 -21.28
N VAL A 52 5.87 -7.39 -21.92
CA VAL A 52 7.03 -6.67 -22.43
C VAL A 52 6.98 -5.20 -22.03
N THR A 53 8.15 -4.60 -21.83
CA THR A 53 8.28 -3.16 -21.57
C THR A 53 7.91 -2.36 -22.82
N THR A 54 7.22 -1.22 -22.62
CA THR A 54 6.85 -0.31 -23.70
C THR A 54 8.02 0.61 -24.08
N ALA A 55 7.90 1.32 -25.21
CA ALA A 55 8.87 2.37 -25.60
C ALA A 55 8.94 3.48 -24.53
N LYS A 56 7.81 3.85 -23.92
CA LYS A 56 7.74 4.79 -22.80
C LYS A 56 8.59 4.31 -21.63
N CYS A 57 8.43 3.07 -21.19
CA CYS A 57 9.21 2.50 -20.10
C CYS A 57 10.71 2.51 -20.40
N LYS A 58 11.09 2.05 -21.59
CA LYS A 58 12.51 2.04 -22.02
C LYS A 58 13.12 3.44 -22.04
N LYS A 59 12.36 4.44 -22.52
CA LYS A 59 12.81 5.85 -22.54
C LYS A 59 13.05 6.37 -21.12
N LEU A 60 12.10 6.16 -20.20
CA LEU A 60 12.23 6.59 -18.81
C LEU A 60 13.41 5.92 -18.10
N LEU A 61 13.57 4.59 -18.28
CA LEU A 61 14.71 3.85 -17.73
C LEU A 61 16.05 4.36 -18.26
N LYS A 62 16.12 4.70 -19.55
CA LYS A 62 17.35 5.25 -20.16
C LYS A 62 17.68 6.65 -19.63
N GLN A 63 16.68 7.50 -19.40
CA GLN A 63 16.86 8.89 -19.02
C GLN A 63 17.06 9.10 -17.51
N GLN A 64 16.37 8.32 -16.68
CA GLN A 64 16.24 8.55 -15.23
C GLN A 64 16.44 7.28 -14.39
N GLY A 65 16.82 6.16 -15.02
CA GLY A 65 16.93 4.89 -14.32
C GLY A 65 15.60 4.41 -13.73
N ILE A 66 15.66 3.64 -12.65
CA ILE A 66 14.47 3.11 -11.97
C ILE A 66 13.61 4.23 -11.39
N ALA A 67 14.20 5.33 -10.94
CA ALA A 67 13.47 6.48 -10.41
C ALA A 67 12.45 7.06 -11.42
N GLY A 68 12.76 7.01 -12.72
CA GLY A 68 11.86 7.51 -13.76
C GLY A 68 10.54 6.75 -13.92
N ILE A 69 10.44 5.54 -13.42
CA ILE A 69 9.19 4.75 -13.46
C ILE A 69 8.38 4.85 -12.16
N TYR A 70 8.97 5.36 -11.08
CA TYR A 70 8.34 5.40 -9.75
C TYR A 70 7.08 6.26 -9.74
N LEU A 71 7.17 7.53 -10.12
CA LEU A 71 6.01 8.45 -10.15
C LEU A 71 4.90 7.99 -11.11
N PRO A 72 5.17 7.51 -12.34
CA PRO A 72 4.15 6.89 -13.18
C PRO A 72 3.43 5.71 -12.53
N LEU A 73 4.16 4.85 -11.78
CA LEU A 73 3.56 3.74 -11.03
C LEU A 73 2.70 4.26 -9.87
N LEU A 74 3.24 5.16 -9.05
CA LEU A 74 2.52 5.75 -7.92
C LEU A 74 1.21 6.40 -8.39
N LYS A 75 1.27 7.22 -9.45
CA LYS A 75 0.08 7.84 -10.03
C LYS A 75 -0.94 6.81 -10.51
N ALA A 76 -0.52 5.78 -11.24
CA ALA A 76 -1.44 4.76 -11.72
C ALA A 76 -2.04 3.94 -10.57
N TYR A 77 -1.26 3.66 -9.54
CA TYR A 77 -1.72 2.94 -8.35
C TYR A 77 -2.82 3.72 -7.60
N THR A 78 -2.59 5.01 -7.36
CA THR A 78 -3.51 5.84 -6.58
C THR A 78 -4.77 6.26 -7.36
N THR A 79 -4.70 6.35 -8.71
CA THR A 79 -5.81 6.90 -9.51
C THR A 79 -6.53 5.88 -10.39
N LYS A 80 -5.97 4.68 -10.61
CA LYS A 80 -6.52 3.70 -11.57
C LYS A 80 -6.71 2.31 -11.00
N LEU A 81 -5.87 1.89 -10.03
CA LEU A 81 -6.01 0.60 -9.38
C LEU A 81 -7.11 0.68 -8.34
N ASN A 82 -8.03 -0.28 -8.34
CA ASN A 82 -8.97 -0.47 -7.23
C ASN A 82 -8.22 -1.15 -6.07
N TRP A 83 -8.10 -0.49 -4.92
CA TRP A 83 -7.38 -1.00 -3.77
C TRP A 83 -8.09 -2.15 -3.07
N GLY A 84 -9.43 -2.20 -3.15
CA GLY A 84 -10.26 -3.31 -2.66
C GLY A 84 -10.17 -4.57 -3.50
N PHE A 85 -9.42 -4.56 -4.63
CA PHE A 85 -9.35 -5.73 -5.48
C PHE A 85 -8.69 -6.91 -4.76
N ARG A 86 -9.46 -7.99 -4.54
CA ARG A 86 -9.01 -9.27 -3.95
C ARG A 86 -8.44 -9.13 -2.53
N ASP A 87 -9.00 -8.30 -1.68
CA ASP A 87 -8.61 -8.24 -0.27
C ASP A 87 -9.63 -8.89 0.68
N GLY A 88 -10.80 -9.24 0.16
CA GLY A 88 -11.84 -9.90 0.94
C GLY A 88 -12.70 -8.94 1.78
N TYR A 89 -12.49 -7.64 1.60
CA TYR A 89 -13.34 -6.61 2.23
C TYR A 89 -14.23 -5.94 1.19
N ASP A 90 -15.35 -5.41 1.65
CA ASP A 90 -16.25 -4.61 0.85
C ASP A 90 -15.65 -3.29 0.37
N GLU A 91 -16.43 -2.49 -0.33
CA GLU A 91 -16.00 -1.19 -0.82
C GLU A 91 -15.81 -0.20 0.34
N PHE A 92 -14.58 0.25 0.53
CA PHE A 92 -14.22 1.35 1.43
C PHE A 92 -13.54 2.43 0.59
N ASN A 93 -14.36 3.22 -0.12
CA ASN A 93 -13.88 4.21 -1.07
C ASN A 93 -13.13 5.36 -0.40
N ILE A 94 -13.55 5.74 0.80
CA ILE A 94 -12.91 6.80 1.59
C ILE A 94 -11.44 6.50 1.83
N ILE A 95 -11.09 5.24 2.11
CA ILE A 95 -9.70 4.83 2.37
C ILE A 95 -8.80 5.13 1.17
N GLN A 96 -9.23 4.75 -0.04
CA GLN A 96 -8.44 5.03 -1.24
C GLN A 96 -8.41 6.52 -1.59
N HIS A 97 -9.55 7.20 -1.52
CA HIS A 97 -9.64 8.62 -1.88
C HIS A 97 -8.87 9.53 -0.92
N SER A 98 -8.71 9.11 0.33
CA SER A 98 -7.94 9.84 1.35
C SER A 98 -6.47 9.43 1.45
N PHE A 99 -5.89 8.77 0.45
CA PHE A 99 -4.50 8.29 0.50
C PHE A 99 -3.47 9.40 0.83
N LEU A 100 -3.71 10.63 0.39
CA LEU A 100 -2.86 11.77 0.74
C LEU A 100 -2.90 12.09 2.23
N PHE A 101 -4.04 11.88 2.89
CA PHE A 101 -4.15 12.03 4.33
C PHE A 101 -3.32 10.97 5.08
N THR A 102 -3.29 9.73 4.58
CA THR A 102 -2.38 8.71 5.12
C THR A 102 -0.92 9.15 5.02
N LEU A 103 -0.50 9.70 3.88
CA LEU A 103 0.87 10.21 3.71
C LEU A 103 1.14 11.42 4.62
N TYR A 104 0.16 12.30 4.81
CA TYR A 104 0.23 13.40 5.76
C TYR A 104 0.42 12.88 7.19
N LEU A 105 -0.36 11.91 7.64
CA LEU A 105 -0.22 11.32 8.97
C LEU A 105 1.17 10.68 9.17
N LEU A 106 1.64 9.94 8.17
CA LEU A 106 2.98 9.36 8.20
C LEU A 106 4.07 10.44 8.26
N GLN A 107 3.91 11.53 7.51
CA GLN A 107 4.87 12.63 7.54
C GLN A 107 4.91 13.32 8.91
N GLN A 108 3.75 13.60 9.50
CA GLN A 108 3.63 14.31 10.78
C GLN A 108 4.06 13.46 11.97
N PHE A 109 3.67 12.19 12.01
CA PHE A 109 3.79 11.37 13.22
C PHE A 109 4.75 10.18 13.06
N GLY A 110 5.13 9.84 11.83
CA GLY A 110 5.90 8.63 11.53
C GLY A 110 7.41 8.76 11.76
N SER A 111 7.91 9.82 12.39
CA SER A 111 9.34 9.91 12.76
C SER A 111 9.73 8.91 13.85
N GLU A 112 8.75 8.50 14.64
CA GLU A 112 8.85 7.47 15.66
C GLU A 112 7.93 6.31 15.32
N TRP A 113 8.22 5.13 15.88
CA TRP A 113 7.34 3.98 15.80
C TRP A 113 6.00 4.25 16.47
N LYS A 114 4.90 4.06 15.75
CA LYS A 114 3.53 4.21 16.26
C LYS A 114 2.74 2.94 15.93
N PRO A 115 1.86 2.49 16.85
CA PRO A 115 1.00 1.34 16.57
C PRO A 115 0.05 1.64 15.39
N GLU A 116 -0.34 0.61 14.65
CA GLU A 116 -1.25 0.75 13.49
C GLU A 116 -2.58 1.43 13.86
N GLN A 117 -3.12 1.15 15.04
CA GLN A 117 -4.36 1.76 15.56
C GLN A 117 -4.26 3.28 15.66
N PHE A 118 -3.07 3.82 15.97
CA PHE A 118 -2.85 5.26 16.04
C PHE A 118 -3.22 5.96 14.72
N TYR A 119 -2.90 5.36 13.58
CA TYR A 119 -3.22 5.92 12.26
C TYR A 119 -4.69 5.73 11.91
N THR A 120 -5.26 4.57 12.24
CA THR A 120 -6.69 4.28 12.01
C THR A 120 -7.59 5.21 12.80
N GLU A 121 -7.31 5.43 14.09
CA GLU A 121 -8.08 6.35 14.94
C GLU A 121 -8.12 7.77 14.34
N ARG A 122 -7.00 8.26 13.85
CA ARG A 122 -6.93 9.58 13.19
C ARG A 122 -7.67 9.63 11.87
N MET A 123 -7.64 8.52 11.14
CA MET A 123 -8.41 8.37 9.91
C MET A 123 -9.92 8.45 10.20
N ILE A 124 -10.42 7.73 11.21
CA ILE A 124 -11.83 7.76 11.64
C ILE A 124 -12.20 9.16 12.15
N GLN A 125 -11.34 9.81 12.94
CA GLN A 125 -11.57 11.16 13.44
C GLN A 125 -11.70 12.20 12.31
N ALA A 126 -10.85 12.08 11.26
CA ALA A 126 -10.86 13.01 10.13
C ALA A 126 -12.01 12.73 9.14
N PHE A 127 -12.39 11.48 9.00
CA PHE A 127 -13.42 11.01 8.06
C PHE A 127 -14.44 10.11 8.75
N PRO A 128 -15.26 10.64 9.68
CA PRO A 128 -16.21 9.81 10.46
C PRO A 128 -17.24 9.11 9.58
N MET A 129 -17.49 9.60 8.35
CA MET A 129 -18.36 8.93 7.40
C MET A 129 -17.87 7.53 6.97
N ILE A 130 -16.63 7.17 7.24
CA ILE A 130 -16.11 5.83 6.96
C ILE A 130 -16.88 4.75 7.72
N MET A 131 -17.44 5.08 8.89
CA MET A 131 -18.30 4.19 9.66
C MET A 131 -19.55 3.76 8.90
N GLN A 132 -20.00 4.56 7.92
CA GLN A 132 -21.18 4.26 7.09
C GLN A 132 -20.84 3.29 5.95
N GLU A 133 -19.56 3.04 5.67
CA GLU A 133 -19.10 2.06 4.69
C GLU A 133 -18.98 0.64 5.29
N VAL A 134 -19.20 0.48 6.60
CA VAL A 134 -19.24 -0.84 7.28
C VAL A 134 -20.65 -1.40 7.19
N TYR A 135 -20.80 -2.59 6.61
CA TYR A 135 -22.09 -3.26 6.52
C TYR A 135 -22.44 -3.99 7.81
N PRO A 136 -23.74 -4.03 8.20
CA PRO A 136 -24.18 -4.72 9.41
C PRO A 136 -23.80 -6.20 9.47
N ASP A 137 -23.78 -6.88 8.33
CA ASP A 137 -23.43 -8.30 8.24
C ASP A 137 -21.96 -8.57 8.58
N ASP A 138 -21.07 -7.59 8.36
CA ASP A 138 -19.65 -7.68 8.72
C ASP A 138 -19.45 -7.58 10.24
N CYS A 139 -20.40 -6.96 10.95
CA CYS A 139 -20.36 -6.73 12.39
C CYS A 139 -20.81 -7.94 13.23
N ALA A 140 -21.08 -9.09 12.62
CA ALA A 140 -21.56 -10.28 13.35
C ALA A 140 -20.58 -10.76 14.44
N TYR A 141 -19.27 -10.51 14.26
CA TYR A 141 -18.22 -10.99 15.17
C TYR A 141 -17.12 -9.98 15.44
N ARG A 142 -17.24 -8.75 14.93
CA ARG A 142 -16.22 -7.71 15.03
C ARG A 142 -16.86 -6.33 15.15
N GLU A 143 -16.25 -5.47 15.95
CA GLU A 143 -16.69 -4.08 16.03
C GLU A 143 -16.32 -3.29 14.75
N PRO A 144 -17.12 -2.28 14.36
CA PRO A 144 -16.88 -1.49 13.14
C PRO A 144 -15.49 -0.89 13.04
N ASP A 145 -14.94 -0.38 14.13
CA ASP A 145 -13.59 0.20 14.19
C ASP A 145 -12.49 -0.85 13.99
N GLU A 146 -12.69 -2.10 14.43
CA GLU A 146 -11.78 -3.21 14.17
C GLU A 146 -11.78 -3.60 12.69
N ILE A 147 -12.94 -3.55 12.04
CA ILE A 147 -13.07 -3.80 10.60
C ILE A 147 -12.32 -2.70 9.83
N ILE A 148 -12.60 -1.42 10.15
CA ILE A 148 -11.92 -0.28 9.54
C ILE A 148 -10.41 -0.35 9.77
N ASN A 149 -9.95 -0.70 10.96
CA ASN A 149 -8.53 -0.87 11.25
C ASN A 149 -7.90 -1.91 10.32
N SER A 150 -8.55 -3.05 10.14
CA SER A 150 -8.06 -4.12 9.26
C SER A 150 -8.01 -3.69 7.79
N VAL A 151 -9.06 -3.02 7.30
CA VAL A 151 -9.12 -2.54 5.92
C VAL A 151 -8.09 -1.44 5.67
N TYR A 152 -8.00 -0.45 6.58
CA TYR A 152 -7.05 0.65 6.50
C TYR A 152 -5.61 0.15 6.53
N THR A 153 -5.28 -0.72 7.47
CA THR A 153 -3.93 -1.31 7.56
C THR A 153 -3.60 -2.09 6.29
N THR A 154 -4.52 -2.92 5.79
CA THR A 154 -4.30 -3.69 4.56
C THR A 154 -4.11 -2.78 3.34
N ARG A 155 -5.01 -1.81 3.11
CA ARG A 155 -5.02 -1.01 1.88
C ARG A 155 -4.00 0.13 1.92
N SER A 156 -4.03 0.94 3.00
CA SER A 156 -3.21 2.16 3.07
C SER A 156 -1.79 1.91 3.56
N ILE A 157 -1.59 0.96 4.46
CA ILE A 157 -0.26 0.69 4.99
C ILE A 157 0.42 -0.41 4.19
N GLU A 158 -0.11 -1.64 4.19
CA GLU A 158 0.59 -2.79 3.58
C GLU A 158 0.66 -2.68 2.05
N ARG A 159 -0.50 -2.52 1.42
CA ARG A 159 -0.61 -2.56 -0.05
C ARG A 159 -0.21 -1.26 -0.72
N PHE A 160 -0.17 -0.14 0.01
CA PHE A 160 0.22 1.16 -0.53
C PHE A 160 1.52 1.68 0.07
N ALA A 161 1.56 2.09 1.35
CA ALA A 161 2.74 2.76 1.89
C ALA A 161 3.99 1.87 1.92
N LEU A 162 3.86 0.60 2.36
CA LEU A 162 4.98 -0.36 2.34
C LEU A 162 5.35 -0.76 0.91
N PHE A 163 4.36 -0.98 0.04
CA PHE A 163 4.61 -1.35 -1.36
C PHE A 163 5.44 -0.31 -2.10
N PHE A 164 5.22 0.98 -1.81
CA PHE A 164 5.98 2.08 -2.39
C PHE A 164 7.23 2.48 -1.56
N GLY A 165 7.52 1.76 -0.48
CA GLY A 165 8.66 2.06 0.39
C GLY A 165 8.53 3.39 1.14
N LEU A 166 7.32 3.90 1.33
CA LEU A 166 7.04 5.17 2.03
C LEU A 166 6.95 5.00 3.55
N ALA A 167 6.72 3.77 4.00
CA ALA A 167 6.72 3.37 5.39
C ALA A 167 7.47 2.05 5.56
N GLU A 168 7.79 1.73 6.79
CA GLU A 168 8.31 0.45 7.24
C GLU A 168 7.55 0.00 8.48
N THR A 169 7.54 -1.30 8.74
CA THR A 169 6.84 -1.89 9.89
C THR A 169 7.75 -2.82 10.67
N GLU A 170 7.50 -2.90 11.98
CA GLU A 170 8.06 -3.94 12.82
C GLU A 170 6.96 -4.58 13.69
N ARG A 171 7.18 -5.83 14.07
CA ARG A 171 6.31 -6.53 15.03
C ARG A 171 6.90 -6.41 16.42
N VAL A 172 6.08 -5.97 17.36
CA VAL A 172 6.46 -5.85 18.78
C VAL A 172 5.70 -6.92 19.57
N GLY A 173 6.44 -7.68 20.36
CA GLY A 173 5.92 -8.79 21.19
C GLY A 173 6.18 -10.16 20.59
N LYS A 174 6.45 -11.14 21.46
CA LYS A 174 6.58 -12.57 21.12
C LYS A 174 5.24 -13.23 21.40
N GLY A 175 4.60 -13.78 20.37
CA GLY A 175 3.30 -14.49 20.49
C GLY A 175 2.09 -13.69 19.94
N LEU A 176 0.88 -14.23 20.12
CA LEU A 176 -0.38 -13.57 19.76
C LEU A 176 -1.03 -12.97 21.02
N PRO A 177 -1.54 -11.71 20.98
CA PRO A 177 -1.49 -10.81 19.84
C PRO A 177 -0.16 -10.04 19.72
N SER A 178 0.51 -10.14 18.59
CA SER A 178 1.63 -9.25 18.27
C SER A 178 1.09 -7.94 17.72
N HIS A 179 1.59 -6.82 18.21
CA HIS A 179 1.23 -5.50 17.69
C HIS A 179 2.21 -5.07 16.62
N ARG A 180 1.69 -4.50 15.54
CA ARG A 180 2.49 -3.91 14.48
C ARG A 180 2.70 -2.44 14.77
N GLN A 181 3.93 -1.97 14.58
CA GLN A 181 4.29 -0.56 14.60
C GLN A 181 4.72 -0.12 13.21
N ILE A 182 4.52 1.16 12.93
CA ILE A 182 4.71 1.77 11.62
C ILE A 182 5.56 3.01 11.80
N ARG A 183 6.53 3.19 10.90
CA ARG A 183 7.38 4.37 10.81
C ARG A 183 7.51 4.79 9.35
N LYS A 184 7.65 6.10 9.09
CA LYS A 184 7.95 6.61 7.75
C LYS A 184 9.39 6.31 7.36
N THR A 185 9.63 6.17 6.07
CA THR A 185 10.98 6.10 5.51
C THR A 185 11.48 7.48 5.08
N PRO A 186 12.80 7.67 4.88
CA PRO A 186 13.34 8.89 4.29
C PRO A 186 12.74 9.22 2.90
N LEU A 187 12.39 8.19 2.12
CA LEU A 187 11.80 8.36 0.80
C LEU A 187 10.50 9.17 0.83
N LEU A 188 9.66 9.01 1.85
CA LEU A 188 8.44 9.80 1.97
C LEU A 188 8.74 11.30 2.07
N PHE A 189 9.76 11.66 2.84
CA PHE A 189 10.17 13.05 3.00
C PHE A 189 10.73 13.64 1.68
N GLU A 190 11.51 12.86 0.93
CA GLU A 190 12.04 13.30 -0.37
C GLU A 190 10.96 13.42 -1.45
N LEU A 191 9.92 12.56 -1.36
CA LEU A 191 8.86 12.50 -2.36
C LEU A 191 7.82 13.61 -2.21
N LEU A 192 7.47 13.97 -0.98
CA LEU A 192 6.31 14.79 -0.70
C LEU A 192 6.52 15.68 0.53
N HIS A 193 6.16 16.97 0.39
CA HIS A 193 6.12 17.92 1.50
C HIS A 193 4.72 18.50 1.62
N PHE A 194 4.13 18.39 2.81
CA PHE A 194 2.89 19.09 3.15
C PHE A 194 3.23 20.39 3.86
N HIS A 195 2.78 21.50 3.28
CA HIS A 195 2.90 22.82 3.89
C HIS A 195 1.59 23.17 4.63
N THR A 196 1.69 23.55 5.89
CA THR A 196 0.56 24.11 6.61
C THR A 196 0.31 25.55 6.17
N CYS A 197 -0.94 26.03 6.21
CA CYS A 197 -1.27 27.41 5.80
C CYS A 197 -0.50 28.49 6.59
N ASN A 198 -0.03 28.17 7.80
CA ASN A 198 0.74 29.10 8.63
C ASN A 198 2.20 29.30 8.15
N GLU A 199 2.75 28.44 7.32
CA GLU A 199 4.11 28.60 6.76
C GLU A 199 4.18 29.58 5.59
N ARG A 200 3.02 30.03 5.07
CA ARG A 200 2.93 31.01 3.97
C ARG A 200 2.86 32.48 4.41
N LEU A 201 2.87 32.75 5.72
CA LEU A 201 2.71 34.10 6.27
C LEU A 201 4.00 34.69 6.87
N ASN A 202 5.17 34.06 6.61
CA ASN A 202 6.49 34.60 7.01
C ASN A 202 7.36 34.83 5.78
#